data_7642a71ca62ad37ad946c2dbf3dd68b1
#
_entry.id   7642a71ca62ad37ad946c2dbf3dd68b1
#
_cell.length_a   1.000
_cell.length_b   1.000
_cell.length_c   1.000
_cell.angle_alpha   90.00
_cell.angle_beta   90.00
_cell.angle_gamma   90.00
#
_symmetry.space_group_name_H-M   'P 1'
#
loop_
_entity.id
_entity.type
_entity.pdbx_description
1 polymer ?
#
loop_
_entity_poly.entity_id
_entity_poly.type
_entity_poly.pdbx_seq_one_letter_code
_entity_poly.pdbx_strand_id
1 'polypeptide(L)'
;MSDELKHIYKQAGRADRFWDEATPVDVWRLQKKTDFDKNTMVLEPHPGSDTRAADVKVEERDGRQVVLGCRCIKGEFRGVSTFDMKVTWFGGKTGKHFKLPANTLIPAGLAVTKDSKNQHGAYHYTIAPKDDMPLDLFLQHLRSMALAAELTN
;
A
#
# COMPACT_ATOMS: atom_id res chain seq x y z
N MET A 1 -3.57 -0.46 -20.29
CA MET A 1 -2.71 0.71 -20.30
C MET A 1 -2.43 1.13 -18.89
N SER A 2 -1.21 1.51 -18.62
CA SER A 2 -0.72 1.79 -17.27
C SER A 2 -1.36 3.02 -16.61
N ASP A 3 -2.18 3.79 -17.33
CA ASP A 3 -2.80 5.02 -16.82
C ASP A 3 -4.28 4.90 -16.51
N GLU A 4 -4.85 3.70 -16.53
CA GLU A 4 -6.27 3.51 -16.32
C GLU A 4 -6.71 3.98 -14.93
N LEU A 5 -6.02 3.57 -13.88
CA LEU A 5 -6.35 3.97 -12.51
C LEU A 5 -6.23 5.49 -12.34
N LYS A 6 -5.18 6.08 -12.88
CA LYS A 6 -4.98 7.53 -12.86
C LYS A 6 -6.15 8.26 -13.53
N HIS A 7 -6.56 7.76 -14.69
CA HIS A 7 -7.68 8.32 -15.43
C HIS A 7 -9.00 8.25 -14.63
N ILE A 8 -9.25 7.11 -13.99
CA ILE A 8 -10.45 6.93 -13.14
C ILE A 8 -10.47 7.96 -12.01
N TYR A 9 -9.34 8.15 -11.32
CA TYR A 9 -9.23 9.15 -10.25
C TYR A 9 -9.45 10.57 -10.79
N LYS A 10 -8.88 10.88 -11.95
CA LYS A 10 -9.04 12.18 -12.59
C LYS A 10 -10.51 12.42 -12.97
N GLN A 11 -11.19 11.45 -13.55
CA GLN A 11 -12.60 11.52 -13.93
C GLN A 11 -13.50 11.73 -12.72
N ALA A 12 -13.15 11.12 -11.59
CA ALA A 12 -13.90 11.25 -10.35
C ALA A 12 -13.63 12.57 -9.59
N GLY A 13 -12.79 13.45 -10.14
CA GLY A 13 -12.41 14.70 -9.47
C GLY A 13 -11.48 14.46 -8.28
N ARG A 14 -10.73 13.38 -8.28
CA ARG A 14 -9.86 12.95 -7.16
C ARG A 14 -8.40 12.86 -7.56
N ALA A 15 -7.96 13.65 -8.54
CA ALA A 15 -6.57 13.62 -9.01
C ALA A 15 -5.57 14.01 -7.90
N ASP A 16 -6.02 14.80 -6.92
CA ASP A 16 -5.23 15.19 -5.75
C ASP A 16 -5.07 14.06 -4.71
N ARG A 17 -5.65 12.89 -4.97
CA ARG A 17 -5.58 11.71 -4.11
C ARG A 17 -4.86 10.54 -4.75
N PHE A 18 -4.12 10.81 -5.82
CA PHE A 18 -3.41 9.79 -6.60
C PHE A 18 -1.99 10.25 -6.92
N TRP A 19 -1.01 9.38 -6.66
CA TRP A 19 0.41 9.62 -6.95
C TRP A 19 1.02 8.37 -7.53
N ASP A 20 1.80 8.50 -8.59
CA ASP A 20 2.49 7.38 -9.22
C ASP A 20 3.98 7.64 -9.48
N GLU A 21 4.52 8.74 -8.98
CA GLU A 21 5.94 9.08 -9.12
C GLU A 21 6.66 9.07 -7.78
N ALA A 22 6.12 9.78 -6.80
CA ALA A 22 6.70 9.87 -5.46
C ALA A 22 5.61 10.04 -4.40
N THR A 23 5.88 9.57 -3.20
CA THR A 23 4.93 9.69 -2.08
C THR A 23 4.75 11.16 -1.69
N PRO A 24 3.50 11.59 -1.41
CA PRO A 24 3.22 13.00 -1.12
C PRO A 24 3.56 13.43 0.31
N VAL A 25 3.57 12.49 1.23
CA VAL A 25 3.79 12.73 2.67
C VAL A 25 4.54 11.53 3.24
N ASP A 26 5.03 11.68 4.47
CA ASP A 26 5.53 10.53 5.23
C ASP A 26 4.37 9.58 5.48
N VAL A 27 4.57 8.29 5.27
CA VAL A 27 3.57 7.27 5.61
C VAL A 27 4.19 6.21 6.50
N TRP A 28 3.43 5.77 7.49
CA TRP A 28 3.88 4.82 8.50
C TRP A 28 3.17 3.50 8.37
N ARG A 29 3.87 2.45 8.75
CA ARG A 29 3.33 1.10 8.84
C ARG A 29 3.85 0.44 10.11
N LEU A 30 2.92 -0.13 10.87
CA LEU A 30 3.25 -0.95 12.03
C LEU A 30 3.69 -2.33 11.55
N GLN A 31 4.84 -2.79 12.03
CA GLN A 31 5.34 -4.13 11.73
C GLN A 31 4.44 -5.19 12.39
N LYS A 32 4.20 -6.30 11.72
CA LYS A 32 3.47 -7.43 12.30
C LYS A 32 4.26 -8.03 13.47
N LYS A 33 3.56 -8.61 14.44
CA LYS A 33 4.19 -9.27 15.59
C LYS A 33 5.20 -10.34 15.17
N THR A 34 4.89 -11.09 14.12
CA THR A 34 5.76 -12.13 13.59
C THR A 34 7.06 -11.58 13.00
N ASP A 35 7.10 -10.29 12.72
CA ASP A 35 8.25 -9.61 12.10
C ASP A 35 8.92 -8.60 13.04
N PHE A 36 8.55 -8.58 14.32
CA PHE A 36 9.08 -7.60 15.29
C PHE A 36 10.59 -7.70 15.54
N ASP A 37 11.18 -8.85 15.24
CA ASP A 37 12.62 -9.05 15.32
C ASP A 37 13.39 -8.48 14.14
N LYS A 38 12.70 -8.10 13.08
CA LYS A 38 13.31 -7.57 11.86
C LYS A 38 13.51 -6.07 11.96
N ASN A 39 14.68 -5.60 11.54
CA ASN A 39 15.04 -4.19 11.52
C ASN A 39 14.82 -3.54 10.15
N THR A 40 14.21 -4.25 9.23
CA THR A 40 13.84 -3.75 7.91
C THR A 40 12.32 -3.85 7.76
N MET A 41 11.75 -2.89 7.05
CA MET A 41 10.31 -2.89 6.79
C MET A 41 9.92 -4.10 5.96
N VAL A 42 8.88 -4.80 6.42
CA VAL A 42 8.23 -5.84 5.63
C VAL A 42 6.99 -5.23 5.00
N LEU A 43 7.10 -4.89 3.72
CA LEU A 43 6.02 -4.26 2.97
C LEU A 43 5.41 -5.30 2.04
N GLU A 44 4.34 -5.93 2.50
CA GLU A 44 3.66 -6.96 1.72
C GLU A 44 2.16 -6.97 2.02
N PRO A 45 1.33 -7.44 1.07
CA PRO A 45 -0.11 -7.47 1.27
C PRO A 45 -0.49 -8.54 2.30
N HIS A 46 -1.53 -8.25 3.06
CA HIS A 46 -2.13 -9.24 3.95
C HIS A 46 -2.84 -10.30 3.09
N PRO A 47 -2.62 -11.59 3.34
CA PRO A 47 -3.18 -12.66 2.49
C PRO A 47 -4.68 -12.90 2.70
N GLY A 48 -5.26 -12.26 3.71
CA GLY A 48 -6.65 -12.52 4.11
C GLY A 48 -6.76 -13.60 5.16
N SER A 49 -7.89 -13.63 5.82
CA SER A 49 -8.24 -14.61 6.85
C SER A 49 -9.76 -14.76 6.90
N ASP A 50 -10.27 -15.59 7.82
CA ASP A 50 -11.71 -15.77 8.00
C ASP A 50 -12.43 -14.48 8.41
N THR A 51 -11.70 -13.54 9.01
CA THR A 51 -12.27 -12.30 9.54
C THR A 51 -11.81 -11.05 8.76
N ARG A 52 -10.95 -11.20 7.79
CA ARG A 52 -10.40 -10.07 7.04
C ARG A 52 -10.17 -10.44 5.59
N ALA A 53 -10.63 -9.58 4.68
CA ALA A 53 -10.35 -9.73 3.25
C ALA A 53 -8.85 -9.54 2.97
N ALA A 54 -8.36 -10.20 1.93
CA ALA A 54 -7.00 -9.99 1.46
C ALA A 54 -6.82 -8.55 0.96
N ASP A 55 -5.62 -8.01 1.13
CA ASP A 55 -5.29 -6.65 0.68
C ASP A 55 -5.39 -6.49 -0.83
N VAL A 56 -5.08 -7.54 -1.57
CA VAL A 56 -5.14 -7.53 -3.04
C VAL A 56 -5.92 -8.75 -3.51
N LYS A 57 -6.48 -8.63 -4.70
CA LYS A 57 -7.17 -9.74 -5.35
C LYS A 57 -6.21 -10.37 -6.35
N VAL A 58 -6.06 -11.68 -6.29
CA VAL A 58 -5.16 -12.44 -7.14
C VAL A 58 -5.98 -13.41 -7.99
N GLU A 59 -5.67 -13.48 -9.29
CA GLU A 59 -6.23 -14.44 -10.21
C GLU A 59 -5.10 -15.28 -10.81
N GLU A 60 -5.43 -16.50 -11.18
CA GLU A 60 -4.52 -17.33 -11.99
C GLU A 60 -4.84 -17.12 -13.46
N ARG A 61 -3.83 -16.79 -14.26
CA ARG A 61 -3.92 -16.64 -15.70
C ARG A 61 -2.76 -17.36 -16.35
N ASP A 62 -3.07 -18.34 -17.18
CA ASP A 62 -2.08 -19.12 -17.91
C ASP A 62 -0.98 -19.71 -17.00
N GLY A 63 -1.39 -20.22 -15.82
CA GLY A 63 -0.48 -20.79 -14.85
C GLY A 63 0.30 -19.80 -14.02
N ARG A 64 0.02 -18.49 -14.13
CA ARG A 64 0.66 -17.44 -13.35
C ARG A 64 -0.34 -16.74 -12.43
N GLN A 65 0.13 -16.36 -11.25
CA GLN A 65 -0.65 -15.52 -10.37
C GLN A 65 -0.53 -14.07 -10.79
N VAL A 66 -1.67 -13.41 -10.96
CA VAL A 66 -1.76 -12.00 -11.38
C VAL A 66 -2.52 -11.24 -10.32
N VAL A 67 -1.93 -10.15 -9.83
CA VAL A 67 -2.62 -9.24 -8.93
C VAL A 67 -3.43 -8.24 -9.76
N LEU A 68 -4.69 -8.02 -9.35
CA LEU A 68 -5.60 -7.15 -10.08
C LEU A 68 -5.41 -5.69 -9.65
N GLY A 69 -5.25 -4.83 -10.65
CA GLY A 69 -5.21 -3.39 -10.45
C GLY A 69 -6.60 -2.77 -10.52
N CYS A 70 -6.65 -1.44 -10.43
CA CYS A 70 -7.85 -0.61 -10.67
C CYS A 70 -9.11 -0.97 -9.87
N ARG A 71 -8.98 -1.83 -8.86
CA ARG A 71 -10.15 -2.26 -8.08
C ARG A 71 -10.46 -1.34 -6.91
N CYS A 72 -9.47 -0.64 -6.41
CA CYS A 72 -9.63 0.18 -5.22
C CYS A 72 -10.59 1.36 -5.41
N ILE A 73 -10.76 1.85 -6.64
CA ILE A 73 -11.61 3.01 -6.92
C ILE A 73 -13.10 2.69 -6.80
N LYS A 74 -13.48 1.42 -6.84
CA LYS A 74 -14.89 1.00 -6.81
C LYS A 74 -15.37 0.65 -5.40
N GLY A 75 -14.77 1.25 -4.37
CA GLY A 75 -15.13 0.98 -2.98
C GLY A 75 -14.45 -0.24 -2.39
N GLU A 76 -13.59 -0.90 -3.15
CA GLU A 76 -12.81 -2.04 -2.70
C GLU A 76 -11.35 -1.63 -2.57
N PHE A 77 -10.83 -1.65 -1.35
CA PHE A 77 -9.41 -1.41 -1.13
C PHE A 77 -8.62 -2.62 -1.60
N ARG A 78 -7.70 -2.40 -2.53
CA ARG A 78 -6.88 -3.46 -3.11
C ARG A 78 -5.43 -3.03 -3.15
N GLY A 79 -4.80 -3.02 -1.98
CA GLY A 79 -3.40 -2.67 -1.85
C GLY A 79 -2.94 -2.74 -0.42
N VAL A 80 -1.69 -2.36 -0.22
CA VAL A 80 -1.04 -2.40 1.09
C VAL A 80 -1.33 -1.12 1.85
N SER A 81 -1.81 -1.25 3.09
CA SER A 81 -2.21 -0.13 3.93
C SER A 81 -1.02 0.56 4.57
N THR A 82 -1.04 1.88 4.53
CA THR A 82 -0.17 2.75 5.32
C THR A 82 -1.01 3.91 5.87
N PHE A 83 -0.44 4.69 6.77
CA PHE A 83 -1.12 5.82 7.39
C PHE A 83 -0.19 7.03 7.45
N ASP A 84 -0.74 8.23 7.48
CA ASP A 84 0.05 9.46 7.52
C ASP A 84 0.52 9.85 8.93
N MET A 85 0.41 8.93 9.88
CA MET A 85 0.93 9.08 11.24
C MET A 85 1.22 7.70 11.84
N LYS A 86 2.01 7.65 12.90
CA LYS A 86 2.29 6.41 13.61
C LYS A 86 1.00 5.72 14.02
N VAL A 87 0.97 4.41 13.84
CA VAL A 87 -0.16 3.57 14.26
C VAL A 87 -0.06 3.31 15.76
N THR A 88 -0.85 4.03 16.55
CA THR A 88 -0.89 3.90 18.01
C THR A 88 -2.06 3.07 18.51
N TRP A 89 -2.96 2.69 17.60
CA TRP A 89 -4.05 1.75 17.84
C TRP A 89 -3.58 0.35 17.42
N PHE A 90 -4.39 -0.67 17.62
CA PHE A 90 -4.02 -2.09 17.38
C PHE A 90 -2.80 -2.55 18.19
N GLY A 91 -2.60 -2.01 19.40
CA GLY A 91 -1.43 -2.35 20.20
C GLY A 91 -0.13 -1.74 19.68
N GLY A 92 -0.22 -0.75 18.80
CA GLY A 92 0.94 -0.14 18.16
C GLY A 92 1.88 0.65 19.06
N LYS A 93 1.51 0.85 20.34
CA LYS A 93 2.37 1.56 21.29
C LYS A 93 3.67 0.83 21.58
N THR A 94 3.69 -0.50 21.43
CA THR A 94 4.85 -1.32 21.74
C THR A 94 5.49 -1.94 20.50
N GLY A 95 4.90 -1.72 19.33
CA GLY A 95 5.38 -2.28 18.08
C GLY A 95 6.45 -1.44 17.40
N LYS A 96 7.11 -2.03 16.43
CA LYS A 96 8.05 -1.29 15.56
C LYS A 96 7.27 -0.58 14.47
N HIS A 97 7.58 0.68 14.27
CA HIS A 97 6.99 1.49 13.22
C HIS A 97 8.05 1.86 12.19
N PHE A 98 7.71 1.69 10.94
CA PHE A 98 8.54 2.13 9.83
C PHE A 98 7.86 3.28 9.12
N LYS A 99 8.68 4.23 8.69
CA LYS A 99 8.24 5.39 7.94
C LYS A 99 8.83 5.34 6.54
N LEU A 100 7.98 5.44 5.53
CA LEU A 100 8.41 5.79 4.18
C LEU A 100 8.37 7.31 4.08
N PRO A 101 9.54 7.96 3.93
CA PRO A 101 9.56 9.43 3.88
C PRO A 101 8.78 9.97 2.67
N ALA A 102 8.29 11.20 2.80
CA ALA A 102 7.76 11.92 1.64
C ALA A 102 8.80 11.94 0.52
N ASN A 103 8.34 11.92 -0.71
CA ASN A 103 9.18 11.88 -1.91
C ASN A 103 9.93 10.55 -2.12
N THR A 104 9.50 9.48 -1.45
CA THR A 104 9.96 8.14 -1.79
C THR A 104 9.48 7.78 -3.19
N LEU A 105 10.38 7.32 -4.04
CA LEU A 105 10.03 6.96 -5.41
C LEU A 105 9.07 5.79 -5.42
N ILE A 106 8.02 5.92 -6.24
CA ILE A 106 7.04 4.86 -6.45
C ILE A 106 7.46 4.07 -7.68
N PRO A 107 7.68 2.76 -7.57
CA PRO A 107 8.05 1.94 -8.73
C PRO A 107 7.02 2.04 -9.85
N ALA A 108 7.49 1.98 -11.09
CA ALA A 108 6.61 1.97 -12.26
C ALA A 108 5.59 0.82 -12.14
N GLY A 109 4.33 1.13 -12.41
CA GLY A 109 3.23 0.16 -12.29
C GLY A 109 2.51 0.20 -10.96
N LEU A 110 3.05 0.88 -9.95
CA LEU A 110 2.36 1.09 -8.68
C LEU A 110 1.82 2.53 -8.58
N ALA A 111 0.92 2.71 -7.64
CA ALA A 111 0.40 4.03 -7.27
C ALA A 111 0.14 4.07 -5.78
N VAL A 112 0.14 5.27 -5.23
CA VAL A 112 -0.29 5.54 -3.85
C VAL A 112 -1.56 6.36 -3.95
N THR A 113 -2.59 5.96 -3.21
CA THR A 113 -3.85 6.68 -3.16
C THR A 113 -4.15 7.12 -1.73
N LYS A 114 -4.74 8.31 -1.61
CA LYS A 114 -5.20 8.82 -0.31
C LYS A 114 -6.67 8.47 -0.14
N ASP A 115 -6.97 7.77 0.93
CA ASP A 115 -8.30 7.26 1.20
C ASP A 115 -8.99 8.09 2.29
N SER A 116 -9.83 7.46 3.10
CA SER A 116 -10.56 8.14 4.14
C SER A 116 -9.74 8.35 5.42
N LYS A 117 -10.14 9.35 6.21
CA LYS A 117 -9.61 9.60 7.54
C LYS A 117 -10.30 8.64 8.53
N ASN A 118 -9.51 8.01 9.39
CA ASN A 118 -10.06 7.11 10.39
C ASN A 118 -10.45 7.87 11.67
N GLN A 119 -11.00 7.13 12.65
CA GLN A 119 -11.40 7.70 13.94
C GLN A 119 -10.24 8.21 14.79
N HIS A 120 -9.00 7.84 14.47
CA HIS A 120 -7.79 8.26 15.18
C HIS A 120 -7.14 9.51 14.55
N GLY A 121 -7.76 10.07 13.54
CA GLY A 121 -7.26 11.27 12.87
C GLY A 121 -6.25 11.00 11.76
N ALA A 122 -5.97 9.76 11.44
CA ALA A 122 -5.03 9.38 10.39
C ALA A 122 -5.74 9.16 9.05
N TYR A 123 -5.14 9.66 7.98
CA TYR A 123 -5.56 9.29 6.63
C TYR A 123 -4.91 7.98 6.23
N HIS A 124 -5.71 7.10 5.68
CA HIS A 124 -5.26 5.85 5.09
C HIS A 124 -4.69 6.11 3.70
N TYR A 125 -3.50 5.59 3.43
CA TYR A 125 -2.89 5.62 2.11
C TYR A 125 -2.67 4.18 1.65
N THR A 126 -3.07 3.89 0.42
CA THR A 126 -2.95 2.54 -0.15
C THR A 126 -1.89 2.52 -1.23
N ILE A 127 -0.98 1.55 -1.14
CA ILE A 127 -0.02 1.27 -2.20
C ILE A 127 -0.61 0.14 -3.03
N ALA A 128 -0.92 0.40 -4.29
CA ALA A 128 -1.68 -0.51 -5.14
C ALA A 128 -1.08 -0.63 -6.54
N PRO A 129 -1.32 -1.74 -7.23
CA PRO A 129 -0.97 -1.84 -8.65
C PRO A 129 -1.92 -0.96 -9.47
N LYS A 130 -1.38 -0.20 -10.41
CA LYS A 130 -2.19 0.63 -11.32
C LYS A 130 -3.00 -0.22 -12.29
N ASP A 131 -2.39 -1.29 -12.77
CA ASP A 131 -2.99 -2.26 -13.69
C ASP A 131 -2.75 -3.66 -13.16
N ASP A 132 -3.38 -4.65 -13.77
CA ASP A 132 -3.08 -6.04 -13.48
C ASP A 132 -1.60 -6.31 -13.77
N MET A 133 -0.94 -7.00 -12.86
CA MET A 133 0.47 -7.34 -13.02
C MET A 133 0.77 -8.69 -12.36
N PRO A 134 1.87 -9.36 -12.75
CA PRO A 134 2.30 -10.57 -12.04
C PRO A 134 2.49 -10.31 -10.55
N LEU A 135 2.02 -11.23 -9.71
CA LEU A 135 2.12 -11.10 -8.26
C LEU A 135 3.57 -10.99 -7.79
N ASP A 136 4.47 -11.79 -8.37
CA ASP A 136 5.89 -11.75 -8.00
C ASP A 136 6.53 -10.38 -8.31
N LEU A 137 6.14 -9.75 -9.39
CA LEU A 137 6.60 -8.41 -9.74
C LEU A 137 6.07 -7.37 -8.75
N PHE A 138 4.79 -7.48 -8.37
CA PHE A 138 4.19 -6.59 -7.37
C PHE A 138 4.95 -6.69 -6.03
N LEU A 139 5.22 -7.89 -5.57
CA LEU A 139 5.96 -8.12 -4.33
C LEU A 139 7.39 -7.58 -4.42
N GLN A 140 8.04 -7.72 -5.58
CA GLN A 140 9.37 -7.18 -5.82
C GLN A 140 9.38 -5.65 -5.74
N HIS A 141 8.38 -5.00 -6.32
CA HIS A 141 8.25 -3.55 -6.26
C HIS A 141 8.01 -3.05 -4.84
N LEU A 142 7.20 -3.77 -4.06
CA LEU A 142 6.99 -3.42 -2.66
C LEU A 142 8.29 -3.53 -1.87
N ARG A 143 9.07 -4.56 -2.09
CA ARG A 143 10.38 -4.72 -1.44
C ARG A 143 11.33 -3.59 -1.83
N SER A 144 11.29 -3.16 -3.07
CA SER A 144 12.08 -2.03 -3.55
C SER A 144 11.71 -0.73 -2.83
N MET A 145 10.43 -0.44 -2.67
CA MET A 145 9.97 0.73 -1.90
C MET A 145 10.42 0.64 -0.44
N ALA A 146 10.34 -0.53 0.14
CA ALA A 146 10.68 -0.74 1.55
C ALA A 146 12.14 -0.41 1.87
N LEU A 147 13.04 -0.41 0.88
CA LEU A 147 14.44 -0.04 1.09
C LEU A 147 14.60 1.42 1.52
N ALA A 148 13.63 2.28 1.20
CA ALA A 148 13.65 3.69 1.61
C ALA A 148 13.10 3.90 3.02
N ALA A 149 12.55 2.88 3.65
CA ALA A 149 11.90 2.99 4.95
C ALA A 149 12.91 3.22 6.08
N GLU A 150 12.45 3.98 7.08
CA GLU A 150 13.21 4.30 8.29
C GLU A 150 12.52 3.73 9.51
N LEU A 151 13.29 3.09 10.40
CA LEU A 151 12.78 2.66 11.69
C LEU A 151 12.65 3.88 12.61
N THR A 152 11.47 4.08 13.20
CA THR A 152 11.14 5.31 13.92
C THR A 152 10.89 5.15 15.42
N ASN A 153 11.30 4.09 16.01
CA ASN A 153 11.06 3.88 17.46
C ASN A 153 11.80 4.85 18.36
#